data_20bd28b1df897472e0c4b35723051495
#
_entry.id   20bd28b1df897472e0c4b35723051495
#
_cell.length_a   1.000
_cell.length_b   1.000
_cell.length_c   1.000
_cell.angle_alpha   90.00
_cell.angle_beta   90.00
_cell.angle_gamma   90.00
#
_symmetry.space_group_name_H-M   'P 1'
#
loop_
_entity.id
_entity.type
_entity.pdbx_description
1 polymer ?
#
loop_
_entity_poly.entity_id
_entity_poly.type
_entity_poly.pdbx_seq_one_letter_code
_entity_poly.pdbx_strand_id
1 'polypeptide(L)'
;MRRRAFISLLGGAVAWPVVTRAQPSERMRRIGVLMFLAEDDPGAKTRIAAFIEGLQQLGWTIGRNVQIDIRWGAADAVRSRKYAAELAATAPDVIFATASETTAALRETTRTLPIVFVGVTDPVGAGYVASLARPGGNATGFAFVEYGTGAKWLELLKEIAPRVTRAVILRDPTLPAGTGQLGAIQALAPSIGVETAPIDVRDVGEIERAIANFARTPNSGLVVSTSPAAVANRKPIITLAAQHSLPAVYFLNTFAEDGGLISYGPDVLSQYRQAAGYIDRILKGEGPADLPVQAPTKYELVINLKTAKALGLEVPPTLLALSPTR
;
A
#
# COMPACT_ATOMS: atom_id res chain seq x y z
N MET A 1 18.46 71.12 67.86
CA MET A 1 18.57 71.98 66.66
C MET A 1 18.49 71.11 65.37
N ARG A 2 17.57 71.48 64.47
CA ARG A 2 17.62 71.31 63.04
C ARG A 2 17.56 69.86 62.52
N ARG A 3 16.68 69.45 61.77
CA ARG A 3 15.91 69.75 60.59
C ARG A 3 15.78 68.50 59.78
N ARG A 4 14.59 68.02 59.64
CA ARG A 4 13.86 67.76 58.41
C ARG A 4 14.71 67.32 57.22
N ALA A 5 14.45 66.13 56.73
CA ALA A 5 14.34 65.86 55.30
C ALA A 5 13.33 64.71 55.06
N PHE A 6 12.25 65.15 54.46
CA PHE A 6 11.20 64.28 53.85
C PHE A 6 11.74 63.74 52.54
N ILE A 7 11.78 62.47 52.38
CA ILE A 7 12.03 61.86 51.06
C ILE A 7 10.80 61.09 50.66
N SER A 8 10.15 61.61 49.63
CA SER A 8 9.04 61.08 48.90
C SER A 8 9.48 59.80 48.19
N LEU A 9 8.89 58.68 48.52
CA LEU A 9 8.99 57.45 47.75
C LEU A 9 8.01 57.55 46.58
N LEU A 10 8.51 57.89 45.39
CA LEU A 10 7.83 57.70 44.10
C LEU A 10 7.89 56.24 43.74
N GLY A 11 6.75 55.58 43.77
CA GLY A 11 6.56 54.22 43.27
C GLY A 11 6.78 54.14 41.76
N GLY A 12 7.94 53.61 41.37
CA GLY A 12 8.17 53.21 40.00
C GLY A 12 7.47 51.86 39.72
N ALA A 13 6.29 51.94 39.12
CA ALA A 13 5.66 50.74 38.51
C ALA A 13 6.53 50.34 37.32
N VAL A 14 7.36 49.30 37.51
CA VAL A 14 8.07 48.61 36.45
C VAL A 14 7.00 47.87 35.63
N ALA A 15 6.51 48.50 34.57
CA ALA A 15 5.74 47.81 33.53
C ALA A 15 6.66 46.82 32.83
N TRP A 16 6.64 45.58 33.29
CA TRP A 16 7.25 44.48 32.56
C TRP A 16 6.47 44.34 31.23
N PRO A 17 7.13 44.47 30.06
CA PRO A 17 6.46 44.16 28.82
C PRO A 17 6.10 42.67 28.85
N VAL A 18 4.82 42.39 29.01
CA VAL A 18 4.28 41.05 28.71
C VAL A 18 4.49 40.89 27.22
N VAL A 19 5.64 40.32 26.84
CA VAL A 19 5.85 39.82 25.48
C VAL A 19 4.88 38.65 25.35
N THR A 20 3.66 38.96 24.95
CA THR A 20 2.77 37.98 24.37
C THR A 20 3.53 37.45 23.17
N ARG A 21 4.20 36.31 23.33
CA ARG A 21 4.59 35.49 22.21
C ARG A 21 3.30 35.15 21.50
N ALA A 22 2.99 35.92 20.47
CA ALA A 22 2.06 35.49 19.45
C ALA A 22 2.60 34.12 19.01
N GLN A 23 1.93 33.04 19.40
CA GLN A 23 2.18 31.77 18.76
C GLN A 23 2.08 32.06 17.26
N PRO A 24 3.12 31.75 16.46
CA PRO A 24 2.99 31.85 15.03
C PRO A 24 1.71 31.09 14.71
N SER A 25 0.77 31.73 14.02
CA SER A 25 -0.41 31.03 13.54
C SER A 25 0.12 29.81 12.80
N GLU A 26 -0.06 28.61 13.37
CA GLU A 26 0.45 27.40 12.76
C GLU A 26 -0.12 27.38 11.35
N ARG A 27 0.77 27.56 10.37
CA ARG A 27 0.41 27.53 8.96
C ARG A 27 -0.35 26.23 8.71
N MET A 28 -1.56 26.34 8.18
CA MET A 28 -2.35 25.20 7.73
C MET A 28 -1.48 24.34 6.80
N ARG A 29 -1.16 23.11 7.22
CA ARG A 29 -0.41 22.17 6.40
C ARG A 29 -1.32 21.52 5.36
N ARG A 30 -0.76 21.15 4.22
CA ARG A 30 -1.52 20.54 3.12
C ARG A 30 -0.94 19.18 2.75
N ILE A 31 -1.79 18.15 2.77
CA ILE A 31 -1.46 16.79 2.37
C ILE A 31 -2.27 16.49 1.11
N GLY A 32 -1.57 16.18 0.01
CA GLY A 32 -2.20 15.55 -1.15
C GLY A 32 -2.27 14.04 -0.94
N VAL A 33 -3.37 13.40 -1.30
CA VAL A 33 -3.49 11.94 -1.28
C VAL A 33 -3.88 11.45 -2.66
N LEU A 34 -3.07 10.56 -3.24
CA LEU A 34 -3.41 9.86 -4.47
C LEU A 34 -3.71 8.39 -4.15
N MET A 35 -5.00 8.08 -4.06
CA MET A 35 -5.50 6.74 -3.77
C MET A 35 -5.66 5.94 -5.06
N PHE A 36 -5.15 4.70 -5.08
CA PHE A 36 -5.30 3.82 -6.25
C PHE A 36 -6.70 3.21 -6.40
N LEU A 37 -7.48 3.12 -5.32
CA LEU A 37 -8.85 2.61 -5.34
C LEU A 37 -9.85 3.69 -5.77
N ALA A 38 -11.06 3.26 -6.14
CA ALA A 38 -12.19 4.14 -6.33
C ALA A 38 -12.75 4.65 -4.98
N GLU A 39 -13.44 5.78 -5.00
CA GLU A 39 -13.99 6.42 -3.79
C GLU A 39 -15.05 5.57 -3.10
N ASP A 40 -15.84 4.84 -3.87
CA ASP A 40 -16.92 3.97 -3.40
C ASP A 40 -16.43 2.58 -2.95
N ASP A 41 -15.15 2.24 -3.16
CA ASP A 41 -14.59 0.97 -2.69
C ASP A 41 -14.54 0.94 -1.15
N PRO A 42 -15.16 -0.08 -0.50
CA PRO A 42 -15.16 -0.19 0.96
C PRO A 42 -13.75 -0.27 1.56
N GLY A 43 -12.81 -0.94 0.87
CA GLY A 43 -11.41 -1.04 1.30
C GLY A 43 -10.68 0.31 1.23
N ALA A 44 -11.07 1.20 0.33
CA ALA A 44 -10.53 2.55 0.26
C ALA A 44 -10.90 3.37 1.50
N LYS A 45 -12.17 3.33 1.90
CA LYS A 45 -12.67 4.03 3.10
C LYS A 45 -11.96 3.56 4.36
N THR A 46 -11.80 2.25 4.53
CA THR A 46 -11.11 1.66 5.69
C THR A 46 -9.64 2.08 5.75
N ARG A 47 -8.94 2.11 4.61
CA ARG A 47 -7.53 2.52 4.52
C ARG A 47 -7.34 4.00 4.81
N ILE A 48 -8.17 4.87 4.23
CA ILE A 48 -8.12 6.31 4.53
C ILE A 48 -8.48 6.59 5.99
N ALA A 49 -9.46 5.89 6.56
CA ALA A 49 -9.79 6.02 7.97
C ALA A 49 -8.59 5.67 8.87
N ALA A 50 -7.89 4.56 8.60
CA ALA A 50 -6.69 4.18 9.32
C ALA A 50 -5.55 5.22 9.22
N PHE A 51 -5.38 5.84 8.06
CA PHE A 51 -4.42 6.93 7.86
C PHE A 51 -4.81 8.18 8.66
N ILE A 52 -6.08 8.61 8.59
CA ILE A 52 -6.59 9.78 9.31
C ILE A 52 -6.50 9.56 10.83
N GLU A 53 -6.84 8.37 11.32
CA GLU A 53 -6.67 7.99 12.73
C GLU A 53 -5.22 8.14 13.18
N GLY A 54 -4.26 7.66 12.36
CA GLY A 54 -2.84 7.84 12.64
C GLY A 54 -2.41 9.31 12.72
N LEU A 55 -2.92 10.17 11.83
CA LEU A 55 -2.67 11.61 11.89
C LEU A 55 -3.27 12.25 13.15
N GLN A 56 -4.49 11.87 13.52
CA GLN A 56 -5.16 12.39 14.72
C GLN A 56 -4.40 12.05 15.99
N GLN A 57 -3.87 10.82 16.11
CA GLN A 57 -3.03 10.40 17.24
C GLN A 57 -1.74 11.23 17.37
N LEU A 58 -1.27 11.81 16.28
CA LEU A 58 -0.10 12.69 16.22
C LEU A 58 -0.45 14.19 16.37
N GLY A 59 -1.73 14.52 16.64
CA GLY A 59 -2.19 15.87 16.87
C GLY A 59 -2.64 16.65 15.61
N TRP A 60 -2.68 15.97 14.45
CA TRP A 60 -3.20 16.58 13.22
C TRP A 60 -4.71 16.48 13.15
N THR A 61 -5.39 17.62 13.04
CA THR A 61 -6.85 17.71 12.97
C THR A 61 -7.25 18.39 11.66
N ILE A 62 -8.01 17.68 10.83
CA ILE A 62 -8.48 18.20 9.54
C ILE A 62 -9.32 19.44 9.74
N GLY A 63 -9.02 20.49 8.95
CA GLY A 63 -9.70 21.80 9.02
C GLY A 63 -9.19 22.72 10.13
N ARG A 64 -8.33 22.23 11.05
CA ARG A 64 -7.73 23.04 12.11
C ARG A 64 -6.26 23.38 11.83
N ASN A 65 -5.41 22.37 11.62
CA ASN A 65 -3.97 22.55 11.37
C ASN A 65 -3.48 21.76 10.14
N VAL A 66 -4.34 20.91 9.54
CA VAL A 66 -4.06 20.18 8.31
C VAL A 66 -5.28 20.17 7.39
N GLN A 67 -5.03 20.31 6.08
CA GLN A 67 -5.99 20.08 5.00
C GLN A 67 -5.54 18.86 4.22
N ILE A 68 -6.49 17.99 3.82
CA ILE A 68 -6.24 16.79 3.03
C ILE A 68 -7.03 16.88 1.72
N ASP A 69 -6.32 16.82 0.60
CA ASP A 69 -6.90 16.81 -0.74
C ASP A 69 -6.75 15.39 -1.33
N ILE A 70 -7.85 14.65 -1.47
CA ILE A 70 -7.84 13.27 -1.96
C ILE A 70 -8.23 13.21 -3.43
N ARG A 71 -7.49 12.41 -4.21
CA ARG A 71 -7.82 12.04 -5.58
C ARG A 71 -7.89 10.52 -5.70
N TRP A 72 -8.88 10.01 -6.41
CA TRP A 72 -9.21 8.60 -6.53
C TRP A 72 -8.88 8.09 -7.93
N GLY A 73 -7.77 7.36 -8.06
CA GLY A 73 -7.26 6.85 -9.34
C GLY A 73 -8.10 5.73 -9.94
N ALA A 74 -8.82 4.96 -9.09
CA ALA A 74 -9.70 3.85 -9.49
C ALA A 74 -8.98 2.80 -10.37
N ALA A 75 -7.73 2.50 -10.07
CA ALA A 75 -6.85 1.60 -10.83
C ALA A 75 -6.70 1.96 -12.33
N ASP A 76 -6.89 3.23 -12.66
CA ASP A 76 -6.76 3.77 -14.03
C ASP A 76 -5.47 4.61 -14.10
N ALA A 77 -4.49 4.15 -14.88
CA ALA A 77 -3.18 4.79 -15.00
C ALA A 77 -3.26 6.18 -15.64
N VAL A 78 -4.20 6.43 -16.57
CA VAL A 78 -4.38 7.74 -17.21
C VAL A 78 -4.95 8.73 -16.19
N ARG A 79 -5.95 8.31 -15.43
CA ARG A 79 -6.54 9.09 -14.34
C ARG A 79 -5.53 9.38 -13.25
N SER A 80 -4.72 8.38 -12.86
CA SER A 80 -3.68 8.52 -11.85
C SER A 80 -2.63 9.57 -12.26
N ARG A 81 -2.17 9.58 -13.52
CA ARG A 81 -1.25 10.62 -14.03
C ARG A 81 -1.89 12.01 -14.02
N LYS A 82 -3.15 12.13 -14.47
CA LYS A 82 -3.89 13.39 -14.43
C LYS A 82 -3.96 13.94 -13.00
N TYR A 83 -4.35 13.11 -12.05
CA TYR A 83 -4.50 13.50 -10.66
C TYR A 83 -3.16 13.76 -9.95
N ALA A 84 -2.09 13.06 -10.34
CA ALA A 84 -0.75 13.38 -9.88
C ALA A 84 -0.34 14.80 -10.27
N ALA A 85 -0.59 15.21 -11.53
CA ALA A 85 -0.33 16.57 -12.00
C ALA A 85 -1.19 17.62 -11.28
N GLU A 86 -2.47 17.34 -11.07
CA GLU A 86 -3.37 18.24 -10.33
C GLU A 86 -2.91 18.44 -8.87
N LEU A 87 -2.57 17.36 -8.17
CA LEU A 87 -2.07 17.44 -6.79
C LEU A 87 -0.76 18.20 -6.72
N ALA A 88 0.19 17.91 -7.63
CA ALA A 88 1.47 18.62 -7.66
C ALA A 88 1.30 20.13 -7.90
N ALA A 89 0.36 20.54 -8.78
CA ALA A 89 0.05 21.93 -9.05
C ALA A 89 -0.48 22.69 -7.82
N THR A 90 -1.09 22.00 -6.85
CA THR A 90 -1.53 22.62 -5.58
C THR A 90 -0.38 22.88 -4.61
N ALA A 91 0.85 22.44 -4.92
CA ALA A 91 2.04 22.56 -4.09
C ALA A 91 1.80 22.18 -2.61
N PRO A 92 1.35 20.93 -2.31
CA PRO A 92 1.16 20.49 -0.94
C PRO A 92 2.51 20.34 -0.22
N ASP A 93 2.48 20.31 1.12
CA ASP A 93 3.69 20.09 1.92
C ASP A 93 4.22 18.64 1.76
N VAL A 94 3.33 17.67 1.48
CA VAL A 94 3.65 16.26 1.23
C VAL A 94 2.53 15.60 0.44
N ILE A 95 2.89 14.59 -0.37
CA ILE A 95 1.90 13.75 -1.08
C ILE A 95 1.99 12.32 -0.56
N PHE A 96 0.84 11.78 -0.18
CA PHE A 96 0.67 10.37 0.19
C PHE A 96 0.22 9.57 -1.03
N ALA A 97 1.07 8.65 -1.48
CA ALA A 97 0.84 7.76 -2.62
C ALA A 97 0.46 6.36 -2.14
N THR A 98 -0.50 5.72 -2.78
CA THR A 98 -0.94 4.38 -2.40
C THR A 98 -0.82 3.41 -3.56
N ALA A 99 -0.01 2.37 -3.43
CA ALA A 99 0.40 1.42 -4.45
C ALA A 99 1.44 1.93 -5.47
N SER A 100 2.03 0.99 -6.21
CA SER A 100 3.11 1.27 -7.17
C SER A 100 2.68 2.17 -8.32
N GLU A 101 1.43 2.04 -8.81
CA GLU A 101 0.90 2.84 -9.93
C GLU A 101 0.86 4.34 -9.61
N THR A 102 0.25 4.71 -8.48
CA THR A 102 0.15 6.12 -8.07
C THR A 102 1.50 6.70 -7.72
N THR A 103 2.39 5.89 -7.14
CA THR A 103 3.78 6.29 -6.85
C THR A 103 4.55 6.56 -8.15
N ALA A 104 4.40 5.70 -9.17
CA ALA A 104 4.99 5.91 -10.48
C ALA A 104 4.52 7.24 -11.10
N ALA A 105 3.19 7.47 -11.13
CA ALA A 105 2.61 8.69 -11.68
C ALA A 105 3.14 9.96 -10.98
N LEU A 106 3.28 9.95 -9.66
CA LEU A 106 3.83 11.08 -8.90
C LEU A 106 5.32 11.25 -9.14
N ARG A 107 6.09 10.17 -9.25
CA ARG A 107 7.55 10.22 -9.55
C ARG A 107 7.82 10.74 -10.96
N GLU A 108 6.93 10.50 -11.92
CA GLU A 108 6.98 11.12 -13.26
C GLU A 108 6.69 12.62 -13.20
N THR A 109 5.76 13.03 -12.32
CA THR A 109 5.25 14.41 -12.23
C THR A 109 6.19 15.34 -11.45
N THR A 110 6.80 14.89 -10.34
CA THR A 110 7.62 15.73 -9.47
C THR A 110 8.87 15.03 -8.96
N ARG A 111 9.96 15.83 -8.82
CA ARG A 111 11.23 15.39 -8.22
C ARG A 111 11.55 16.12 -6.93
N THR A 112 10.71 17.07 -6.52
CA THR A 112 10.96 17.94 -5.36
C THR A 112 9.91 17.83 -4.27
N LEU A 113 8.63 17.66 -4.62
CA LEU A 113 7.59 17.49 -3.60
C LEU A 113 7.81 16.17 -2.84
N PRO A 114 7.81 16.20 -1.51
CA PRO A 114 7.92 14.99 -0.70
C PRO A 114 6.79 14.00 -1.00
N ILE A 115 7.16 12.73 -1.17
CA ILE A 115 6.21 11.64 -1.41
C ILE A 115 6.42 10.59 -0.32
N VAL A 116 5.35 10.27 0.41
CA VAL A 116 5.28 9.10 1.28
C VAL A 116 4.42 8.05 0.59
N PHE A 117 4.96 6.87 0.36
CA PHE A 117 4.21 5.80 -0.29
C PHE A 117 3.89 4.64 0.66
N VAL A 118 2.80 3.93 0.37
CA VAL A 118 2.48 2.62 0.95
C VAL A 118 2.10 1.64 -0.15
N GLY A 119 2.29 0.35 0.11
CA GLY A 119 1.85 -0.69 -0.82
C GLY A 119 2.68 -0.76 -2.10
N VAL A 120 3.91 -0.27 -2.09
CA VAL A 120 4.83 -0.33 -3.24
C VAL A 120 5.60 -1.64 -3.22
N THR A 121 5.48 -2.40 -4.30
CA THR A 121 6.25 -3.63 -4.48
C THR A 121 7.65 -3.28 -4.95
N ASP A 122 8.66 -3.75 -4.23
CA ASP A 122 10.09 -3.55 -4.49
C ASP A 122 10.46 -2.13 -4.94
N PRO A 123 10.41 -1.14 -4.04
CA PRO A 123 10.64 0.25 -4.41
C PRO A 123 12.07 0.54 -4.92
N VAL A 124 13.04 -0.34 -4.60
CA VAL A 124 14.41 -0.27 -5.11
C VAL A 124 14.47 -0.81 -6.52
N GLY A 125 13.95 -2.02 -6.76
CA GLY A 125 13.88 -2.61 -8.09
C GLY A 125 13.00 -1.82 -9.07
N ALA A 126 11.98 -1.10 -8.56
CA ALA A 126 11.16 -0.17 -9.33
C ALA A 126 11.85 1.18 -9.60
N GLY A 127 13.02 1.45 -9.02
CA GLY A 127 13.77 2.71 -9.19
C GLY A 127 13.13 3.92 -8.49
N TYR A 128 12.28 3.71 -7.49
CA TYR A 128 11.66 4.82 -6.76
C TYR A 128 12.58 5.37 -5.68
N VAL A 129 13.43 4.54 -5.10
CA VAL A 129 14.42 4.88 -4.09
C VAL A 129 15.77 4.22 -4.41
N ALA A 130 16.88 4.80 -3.93
CA ALA A 130 18.22 4.26 -4.17
C ALA A 130 18.47 2.97 -3.34
N SER A 131 18.00 2.94 -2.09
CA SER A 131 18.00 1.78 -1.20
C SER A 131 16.92 1.93 -0.13
N LEU A 132 16.58 0.85 0.57
CA LEU A 132 15.63 0.92 1.68
C LEU A 132 16.18 1.77 2.83
N ALA A 133 17.46 1.62 3.17
CA ALA A 133 18.09 2.34 4.29
C ALA A 133 18.29 3.85 3.98
N ARG A 134 18.55 4.20 2.71
CA ARG A 134 18.80 5.57 2.26
C ARG A 134 18.06 5.81 0.94
N PRO A 135 16.83 6.30 0.99
CA PRO A 135 16.01 6.55 -0.21
C PRO A 135 16.67 7.50 -1.21
N GLY A 136 17.37 8.55 -0.72
CA GLY A 136 18.23 9.43 -1.51
C GLY A 136 17.51 10.40 -2.46
N GLY A 137 16.18 10.49 -2.41
CA GLY A 137 15.36 11.34 -3.28
C GLY A 137 14.21 11.99 -2.54
N ASN A 138 13.16 12.37 -3.29
CA ASN A 138 11.96 12.97 -2.72
C ASN A 138 10.88 11.94 -2.30
N ALA A 139 11.16 10.63 -2.34
CA ALA A 139 10.21 9.58 -2.02
C ALA A 139 10.75 8.66 -0.92
N THR A 140 9.88 8.28 0.01
CA THR A 140 10.10 7.28 1.06
C THR A 140 8.78 6.61 1.41
N GLY A 141 8.76 5.64 2.32
CA GLY A 141 7.50 5.05 2.78
C GLY A 141 7.62 3.58 3.19
N PHE A 142 6.60 2.79 2.81
CA PHE A 142 6.41 1.41 3.27
C PHE A 142 6.30 0.48 2.06
N ALA A 143 7.28 -0.40 1.92
CA ALA A 143 7.26 -1.44 0.89
C ALA A 143 6.14 -2.45 1.17
N PHE A 144 5.55 -2.99 0.10
CA PHE A 144 4.52 -4.02 0.21
C PHE A 144 5.13 -5.42 0.29
N VAL A 145 5.80 -5.83 -0.78
CA VAL A 145 6.52 -7.10 -0.89
C VAL A 145 7.71 -6.92 -1.83
N GLU A 146 8.66 -7.81 -1.74
CA GLU A 146 9.75 -7.94 -2.73
C GLU A 146 9.31 -8.79 -3.92
N TYR A 147 10.00 -8.71 -5.04
CA TYR A 147 9.70 -9.54 -6.22
C TYR A 147 9.77 -11.03 -5.90
N GLY A 148 10.71 -11.44 -5.04
CA GLY A 148 10.88 -12.83 -4.59
C GLY A 148 9.64 -13.44 -3.93
N THR A 149 8.73 -12.63 -3.38
CA THR A 149 7.48 -13.12 -2.79
C THR A 149 6.59 -13.85 -3.81
N GLY A 150 6.76 -13.56 -5.12
CA GLY A 150 6.10 -14.31 -6.19
C GLY A 150 6.36 -15.82 -6.12
N ALA A 151 7.61 -16.20 -5.86
CA ALA A 151 7.97 -17.62 -5.67
C ALA A 151 7.19 -18.24 -4.50
N LYS A 152 7.03 -17.52 -3.37
CA LYS A 152 6.29 -18.01 -2.21
C LYS A 152 4.81 -18.26 -2.51
N TRP A 153 4.18 -17.45 -3.35
CA TRP A 153 2.80 -17.73 -3.78
C TRP A 153 2.68 -19.01 -4.59
N LEU A 154 3.66 -19.31 -5.45
CA LEU A 154 3.65 -20.56 -6.21
C LEU A 154 3.92 -21.78 -5.29
N GLU A 155 4.81 -21.65 -4.30
CA GLU A 155 5.01 -22.69 -3.27
C GLU A 155 3.72 -22.96 -2.52
N LEU A 156 3.03 -21.91 -2.04
CA LEU A 156 1.77 -22.05 -1.31
C LEU A 156 0.67 -22.68 -2.17
N LEU A 157 0.62 -22.36 -3.47
CA LEU A 157 -0.29 -23.02 -4.40
C LEU A 157 0.00 -24.52 -4.48
N LYS A 158 1.27 -24.88 -4.59
CA LYS A 158 1.69 -26.29 -4.66
C LYS A 158 1.47 -27.03 -3.35
N GLU A 159 1.65 -26.37 -2.20
CA GLU A 159 1.45 -26.94 -0.87
C GLU A 159 -0.04 -27.20 -0.59
N ILE A 160 -0.93 -26.24 -0.88
CA ILE A 160 -2.38 -26.41 -0.65
C ILE A 160 -3.06 -27.29 -1.71
N ALA A 161 -2.50 -27.35 -2.94
CA ALA A 161 -3.03 -28.14 -4.06
C ALA A 161 -1.89 -28.93 -4.74
N PRO A 162 -1.40 -30.02 -4.15
CA PRO A 162 -0.19 -30.73 -4.61
C PRO A 162 -0.28 -31.30 -6.03
N ARG A 163 -1.48 -31.53 -6.54
CA ARG A 163 -1.72 -32.01 -7.91
C ARG A 163 -1.53 -30.95 -8.99
N VAL A 164 -1.41 -29.68 -8.63
CA VAL A 164 -1.20 -28.59 -9.60
C VAL A 164 0.14 -28.78 -10.32
N THR A 165 0.08 -28.86 -11.65
CA THR A 165 1.23 -28.94 -12.56
C THR A 165 1.30 -27.76 -13.52
N ARG A 166 0.29 -26.89 -13.54
CA ARG A 166 0.22 -25.70 -14.38
C ARG A 166 -0.41 -24.55 -13.60
N ALA A 167 0.12 -23.34 -13.74
CA ALA A 167 -0.40 -22.16 -13.08
C ALA A 167 -0.56 -20.98 -14.05
N VAL A 168 -1.75 -20.37 -14.07
CA VAL A 168 -1.95 -19.04 -14.66
C VAL A 168 -1.41 -18.01 -13.68
N ILE A 169 -0.65 -17.04 -14.19
CA ILE A 169 -0.11 -15.94 -13.41
C ILE A 169 -0.77 -14.65 -13.89
N LEU A 170 -1.77 -14.16 -13.15
CA LEU A 170 -2.36 -12.85 -13.41
C LEU A 170 -1.39 -11.76 -12.98
N ARG A 171 -0.93 -10.93 -13.91
CA ARG A 171 0.04 -9.87 -13.66
C ARG A 171 -0.31 -8.59 -14.43
N ASP A 172 0.16 -7.46 -13.99
CA ASP A 172 0.17 -6.23 -14.76
C ASP A 172 1.55 -6.05 -15.44
N PRO A 173 1.65 -6.19 -16.76
CA PRO A 173 2.92 -6.08 -17.47
C PRO A 173 3.46 -4.66 -17.54
N THR A 174 2.67 -3.64 -17.22
CA THR A 174 3.08 -2.23 -17.24
C THR A 174 3.76 -1.78 -15.94
N LEU A 175 3.65 -2.59 -14.89
CA LEU A 175 4.30 -2.33 -13.60
C LEU A 175 5.55 -3.21 -13.44
N PRO A 176 6.65 -2.66 -12.89
CA PRO A 176 7.86 -3.45 -12.57
C PRO A 176 7.56 -4.66 -11.69
N ALA A 177 6.61 -4.50 -10.76
CA ALA A 177 6.11 -5.59 -9.89
C ALA A 177 5.63 -6.80 -10.67
N GLY A 178 4.81 -6.60 -11.70
CA GLY A 178 4.25 -7.69 -12.50
C GLY A 178 5.31 -8.49 -13.26
N THR A 179 6.38 -7.82 -13.71
CA THR A 179 7.50 -8.47 -14.41
C THR A 179 8.45 -9.14 -13.41
N GLY A 180 8.80 -8.45 -12.32
CA GLY A 180 9.74 -8.97 -11.33
C GLY A 180 9.19 -10.19 -10.59
N GLN A 181 7.93 -10.17 -10.18
CA GLN A 181 7.27 -11.31 -9.52
C GLN A 181 7.10 -12.50 -10.47
N LEU A 182 6.76 -12.26 -11.75
CA LEU A 182 6.73 -13.33 -12.75
C LEU A 182 8.10 -13.99 -12.89
N GLY A 183 9.18 -13.19 -12.95
CA GLY A 183 10.55 -13.73 -13.02
C GLY A 183 10.89 -14.65 -11.84
N ALA A 184 10.52 -14.25 -10.62
CA ALA A 184 10.70 -15.08 -9.43
C ALA A 184 9.88 -16.38 -9.47
N ILE A 185 8.63 -16.31 -9.94
CA ILE A 185 7.76 -17.47 -10.14
C ILE A 185 8.38 -18.42 -11.17
N GLN A 186 8.81 -17.91 -12.32
CA GLN A 186 9.38 -18.71 -13.40
C GLN A 186 10.72 -19.36 -13.03
N ALA A 187 11.51 -18.70 -12.17
CA ALA A 187 12.76 -19.28 -11.67
C ALA A 187 12.52 -20.51 -10.77
N LEU A 188 11.46 -20.48 -9.97
CA LEU A 188 11.10 -21.58 -9.06
C LEU A 188 10.35 -22.72 -9.79
N ALA A 189 9.46 -22.39 -10.71
CA ALA A 189 8.46 -23.29 -11.29
C ALA A 189 9.01 -24.64 -11.78
N PRO A 190 10.17 -24.71 -12.50
CA PRO A 190 10.72 -25.99 -12.95
C PRO A 190 11.10 -26.94 -11.80
N SER A 191 11.62 -26.39 -10.68
CA SER A 191 12.08 -27.22 -9.55
C SER A 191 10.94 -27.89 -8.79
N ILE A 192 9.72 -27.34 -8.89
CA ILE A 192 8.51 -27.90 -8.25
C ILE A 192 7.53 -28.53 -9.29
N GLY A 193 7.97 -28.66 -10.55
CA GLY A 193 7.20 -29.31 -11.60
C GLY A 193 5.91 -28.54 -11.97
N VAL A 194 5.98 -27.22 -12.10
CA VAL A 194 4.85 -26.38 -12.50
C VAL A 194 5.18 -25.59 -13.76
N GLU A 195 4.34 -25.70 -14.79
CA GLU A 195 4.37 -24.82 -15.96
C GLU A 195 3.61 -23.52 -15.65
N THR A 196 4.09 -22.37 -16.16
CA THR A 196 3.48 -21.06 -15.88
C THR A 196 3.07 -20.35 -17.16
N ALA A 197 1.87 -19.73 -17.15
CA ALA A 197 1.33 -18.93 -18.24
C ALA A 197 0.94 -17.53 -17.73
N PRO A 198 1.66 -16.46 -18.11
CA PRO A 198 1.32 -15.11 -17.70
C PRO A 198 0.14 -14.55 -18.50
N ILE A 199 -0.79 -13.88 -17.80
CA ILE A 199 -1.97 -13.21 -18.37
C ILE A 199 -2.04 -11.78 -17.83
N ASP A 200 -2.44 -10.82 -18.70
CA ASP A 200 -2.65 -9.43 -18.32
C ASP A 200 -3.92 -9.28 -17.47
N VAL A 201 -3.76 -8.75 -16.24
CA VAL A 201 -4.84 -8.60 -15.27
C VAL A 201 -5.72 -7.36 -15.51
N ARG A 202 -5.37 -6.50 -16.48
CA ARG A 202 -6.07 -5.23 -16.74
C ARG A 202 -7.31 -5.40 -17.61
N ASP A 203 -7.37 -6.45 -18.41
CA ASP A 203 -8.53 -6.76 -19.28
C ASP A 203 -9.33 -7.93 -18.70
N VAL A 204 -10.53 -7.63 -18.16
CA VAL A 204 -11.42 -8.63 -17.56
C VAL A 204 -11.85 -9.68 -18.57
N GLY A 205 -12.11 -9.30 -19.83
CA GLY A 205 -12.48 -10.24 -20.88
C GLY A 205 -11.32 -11.16 -21.28
N GLU A 206 -10.07 -10.68 -21.20
CA GLU A 206 -8.89 -11.52 -21.39
C GLU A 206 -8.71 -12.48 -20.21
N ILE A 207 -8.89 -12.01 -18.98
CA ILE A 207 -8.85 -12.87 -17.77
C ILE A 207 -9.88 -14.00 -17.92
N GLU A 208 -11.13 -13.68 -18.27
CA GLU A 208 -12.20 -14.66 -18.39
C GLU A 208 -11.88 -15.73 -19.45
N ARG A 209 -11.48 -15.30 -20.65
CA ARG A 209 -11.12 -16.22 -21.75
C ARG A 209 -9.91 -17.10 -21.38
N ALA A 210 -8.89 -16.50 -20.77
CA ALA A 210 -7.68 -17.22 -20.39
C ALA A 210 -7.93 -18.24 -19.28
N ILE A 211 -8.65 -17.86 -18.22
CA ILE A 211 -9.03 -18.76 -17.13
C ILE A 211 -9.89 -19.91 -17.68
N ALA A 212 -10.91 -19.62 -18.50
CA ALA A 212 -11.78 -20.64 -19.09
C ALA A 212 -11.01 -21.64 -19.97
N ASN A 213 -10.06 -21.17 -20.78
CA ASN A 213 -9.20 -22.03 -21.59
C ASN A 213 -8.27 -22.88 -20.72
N PHE A 214 -7.65 -22.29 -19.73
CA PHE A 214 -6.68 -22.94 -18.89
C PHE A 214 -7.32 -24.03 -18.00
N ALA A 215 -8.52 -23.75 -17.51
CA ALA A 215 -9.29 -24.67 -16.67
C ALA A 215 -9.74 -25.96 -17.39
N ARG A 216 -9.74 -25.99 -18.74
CA ARG A 216 -10.01 -27.22 -19.51
C ARG A 216 -8.94 -28.29 -19.31
N THR A 217 -7.74 -27.89 -18.88
CA THR A 217 -6.64 -28.81 -18.59
C THR A 217 -6.65 -29.15 -17.11
N PRO A 218 -6.68 -30.42 -16.73
CA PRO A 218 -6.66 -30.81 -15.33
C PRO A 218 -5.38 -30.35 -14.62
N ASN A 219 -5.43 -30.30 -13.29
CA ASN A 219 -4.30 -29.89 -12.42
C ASN A 219 -3.80 -28.46 -12.67
N SER A 220 -4.71 -27.59 -13.04
CA SER A 220 -4.45 -26.16 -13.22
C SER A 220 -4.69 -25.40 -11.91
N GLY A 221 -3.95 -24.28 -11.72
CA GLY A 221 -4.09 -23.36 -10.60
C GLY A 221 -3.88 -21.93 -11.02
N LEU A 222 -4.07 -20.99 -10.09
CA LEU A 222 -4.02 -19.56 -10.33
C LEU A 222 -3.13 -18.87 -9.28
N VAL A 223 -2.24 -17.98 -9.72
CA VAL A 223 -1.52 -17.04 -8.86
C VAL A 223 -1.87 -15.62 -9.30
N VAL A 224 -2.33 -14.81 -8.38
CA VAL A 224 -2.62 -13.40 -8.62
C VAL A 224 -1.50 -12.56 -8.02
N SER A 225 -0.67 -11.94 -8.87
CA SER A 225 0.43 -11.08 -8.46
C SER A 225 -0.05 -9.67 -8.11
N THR A 226 0.82 -8.88 -7.46
CA THR A 226 0.46 -7.54 -6.98
C THR A 226 0.12 -6.60 -8.13
N SER A 227 -1.11 -6.08 -8.11
CA SER A 227 -1.58 -5.09 -9.06
C SER A 227 -2.80 -4.33 -8.54
N PRO A 228 -2.88 -3.00 -8.70
CA PRO A 228 -4.11 -2.24 -8.48
C PRO A 228 -5.29 -2.77 -9.30
N ALA A 229 -5.05 -3.14 -10.56
CA ALA A 229 -6.08 -3.72 -11.42
C ALA A 229 -6.61 -5.05 -10.88
N ALA A 230 -5.75 -5.91 -10.31
CA ALA A 230 -6.18 -7.14 -9.65
C ALA A 230 -7.11 -6.85 -8.45
N VAL A 231 -6.81 -5.82 -7.65
CA VAL A 231 -7.66 -5.42 -6.53
C VAL A 231 -9.00 -4.89 -7.00
N ALA A 232 -9.02 -4.05 -8.05
CA ALA A 232 -10.25 -3.54 -8.64
C ALA A 232 -11.13 -4.68 -9.23
N ASN A 233 -10.49 -5.68 -9.84
CA ASN A 233 -11.14 -6.83 -10.46
C ASN A 233 -11.26 -8.06 -9.54
N ARG A 234 -11.06 -7.90 -8.20
CA ARG A 234 -10.99 -9.06 -7.29
C ARG A 234 -12.23 -9.93 -7.30
N LYS A 235 -13.43 -9.35 -7.33
CA LYS A 235 -14.68 -10.12 -7.36
C LYS A 235 -14.82 -10.98 -8.62
N PRO A 236 -14.68 -10.43 -9.85
CA PRO A 236 -14.60 -11.25 -11.08
C PRO A 236 -13.55 -12.35 -10.99
N ILE A 237 -12.33 -12.06 -10.55
CA ILE A 237 -11.24 -13.05 -10.45
C ILE A 237 -11.61 -14.20 -9.50
N ILE A 238 -12.15 -13.90 -8.31
CA ILE A 238 -12.59 -14.91 -7.34
C ILE A 238 -13.72 -15.74 -7.91
N THR A 239 -14.70 -15.11 -8.57
CA THR A 239 -15.85 -15.79 -9.19
C THR A 239 -15.39 -16.76 -10.28
N LEU A 240 -14.48 -16.33 -11.14
CA LEU A 240 -13.93 -17.19 -12.21
C LEU A 240 -13.13 -18.36 -11.63
N ALA A 241 -12.30 -18.13 -10.61
CA ALA A 241 -11.58 -19.21 -9.94
C ALA A 241 -12.53 -20.25 -9.34
N ALA A 242 -13.62 -19.81 -8.69
CA ALA A 242 -14.64 -20.69 -8.13
C ALA A 242 -15.43 -21.45 -9.18
N GLN A 243 -15.90 -20.78 -10.26
CA GLN A 243 -16.65 -21.39 -11.35
C GLN A 243 -15.87 -22.49 -12.06
N HIS A 244 -14.55 -22.32 -12.17
CA HIS A 244 -13.68 -23.27 -12.83
C HIS A 244 -12.96 -24.22 -11.86
N SER A 245 -13.32 -24.21 -10.57
CA SER A 245 -12.70 -25.04 -9.51
C SER A 245 -11.17 -24.94 -9.51
N LEU A 246 -10.62 -23.75 -9.75
CA LEU A 246 -9.18 -23.49 -9.76
C LEU A 246 -8.68 -23.15 -8.35
N PRO A 247 -7.76 -23.92 -7.76
CA PRO A 247 -7.01 -23.47 -6.60
C PRO A 247 -6.28 -22.18 -6.90
N ALA A 248 -6.44 -21.16 -6.04
CA ALA A 248 -5.91 -19.84 -6.30
C ALA A 248 -5.21 -19.24 -5.08
N VAL A 249 -4.04 -18.60 -5.31
CA VAL A 249 -3.27 -17.87 -4.31
C VAL A 249 -3.28 -16.39 -4.65
N TYR A 250 -3.50 -15.57 -3.64
CA TYR A 250 -3.65 -14.13 -3.74
C TYR A 250 -2.65 -13.39 -2.85
N PHE A 251 -2.34 -12.15 -3.21
CA PHE A 251 -1.37 -11.32 -2.48
C PHE A 251 -1.97 -10.49 -1.34
N LEU A 252 -3.30 -10.45 -1.18
CA LEU A 252 -4.01 -9.69 -0.14
C LEU A 252 -5.06 -10.55 0.55
N ASN A 253 -5.20 -10.38 1.88
CA ASN A 253 -6.18 -11.06 2.71
C ASN A 253 -7.63 -10.82 2.26
N THR A 254 -7.94 -9.63 1.75
CA THR A 254 -9.27 -9.28 1.23
C THR A 254 -9.78 -10.23 0.14
N PHE A 255 -8.88 -10.86 -0.64
CA PHE A 255 -9.30 -11.87 -1.61
C PHE A 255 -9.82 -13.14 -0.92
N ALA A 256 -9.13 -13.62 0.12
CA ALA A 256 -9.57 -14.79 0.87
C ALA A 256 -10.84 -14.50 1.68
N GLU A 257 -10.97 -13.29 2.23
CA GLU A 257 -12.16 -12.81 2.93
C GLU A 257 -13.39 -12.74 1.99
N ASP A 258 -13.20 -12.32 0.74
CA ASP A 258 -14.24 -12.25 -0.29
C ASP A 258 -14.55 -13.61 -0.97
N GLY A 259 -13.92 -14.72 -0.53
CA GLY A 259 -14.21 -16.07 -1.01
C GLY A 259 -13.08 -16.76 -1.78
N GLY A 260 -11.94 -16.12 -1.98
CA GLY A 260 -10.73 -16.75 -2.54
C GLY A 260 -10.16 -17.83 -1.61
N LEU A 261 -9.34 -18.75 -2.15
CA LEU A 261 -8.85 -19.91 -1.40
C LEU A 261 -7.82 -19.54 -0.33
N ILE A 262 -6.72 -18.90 -0.72
CA ILE A 262 -5.60 -18.59 0.16
C ILE A 262 -4.93 -17.30 -0.25
N SER A 263 -4.54 -16.50 0.73
CA SER A 263 -3.76 -15.28 0.51
C SER A 263 -2.53 -15.23 1.41
N TYR A 264 -1.47 -14.60 0.90
CA TYR A 264 -0.25 -14.34 1.65
C TYR A 264 0.28 -12.94 1.32
N GLY A 265 0.30 -12.06 2.30
CA GLY A 265 0.75 -10.67 2.15
C GLY A 265 0.85 -9.92 3.46
N PRO A 266 1.33 -8.66 3.45
CA PRO A 266 1.49 -7.86 4.66
C PRO A 266 0.18 -7.26 5.17
N ASP A 267 0.16 -6.88 6.45
CA ASP A 267 -0.92 -6.09 7.07
C ASP A 267 -0.93 -4.66 6.49
N VAL A 268 -1.83 -4.45 5.54
CA VAL A 268 -1.95 -3.17 4.82
C VAL A 268 -2.42 -2.03 5.73
N LEU A 269 -3.37 -2.27 6.62
CA LEU A 269 -3.92 -1.20 7.48
C LEU A 269 -2.87 -0.67 8.44
N SER A 270 -1.99 -1.53 8.93
CA SER A 270 -0.84 -1.11 9.74
C SER A 270 0.07 -0.16 8.98
N GLN A 271 0.33 -0.41 7.69
CA GLN A 271 1.16 0.49 6.86
C GLN A 271 0.53 1.88 6.69
N TYR A 272 -0.80 1.96 6.51
CA TYR A 272 -1.50 3.25 6.41
C TYR A 272 -1.42 4.05 7.71
N ARG A 273 -1.55 3.40 8.88
CA ARG A 273 -1.35 4.07 10.18
C ARG A 273 0.08 4.56 10.35
N GLN A 274 1.06 3.75 10.00
CA GLN A 274 2.48 4.09 10.12
C GLN A 274 2.90 5.22 9.16
N ALA A 275 2.29 5.30 7.98
CA ALA A 275 2.54 6.38 7.01
C ALA A 275 2.23 7.76 7.60
N ALA A 276 1.23 7.87 8.48
CA ALA A 276 0.93 9.11 9.20
C ALA A 276 2.14 9.61 10.01
N GLY A 277 2.93 8.70 10.59
CA GLY A 277 4.16 9.04 11.31
C GLY A 277 5.25 9.62 10.41
N TYR A 278 5.39 9.13 9.18
CA TYR A 278 6.33 9.67 8.21
C TYR A 278 5.89 11.03 7.68
N ILE A 279 4.59 11.18 7.43
CA ILE A 279 4.00 12.47 7.05
C ILE A 279 4.17 13.50 8.16
N ASP A 280 3.95 13.14 9.42
CA ASP A 280 4.19 14.01 10.58
C ASP A 280 5.64 14.51 10.63
N ARG A 281 6.63 13.62 10.46
CA ARG A 281 8.06 13.98 10.44
C ARG A 281 8.37 14.95 9.30
N ILE A 282 7.84 14.71 8.10
CA ILE A 282 8.03 15.59 6.94
C ILE A 282 7.38 16.95 7.17
N LEU A 283 6.16 17.00 7.70
CA LEU A 283 5.48 18.26 8.03
C LEU A 283 6.22 19.07 9.11
N LYS A 284 7.02 18.40 9.95
CA LYS A 284 7.92 19.01 10.95
C LYS A 284 9.29 19.39 10.39
N GLY A 285 9.56 19.12 9.10
CA GLY A 285 10.75 19.59 8.37
C GLY A 285 11.80 18.52 8.10
N GLU A 286 11.54 17.24 8.38
CA GLU A 286 12.46 16.16 8.03
C GLU A 286 12.40 15.83 6.53
N GLY A 287 13.53 15.54 5.92
CA GLY A 287 13.61 15.21 4.50
C GLY A 287 13.20 13.76 4.22
N PRO A 288 12.44 13.47 3.14
CA PRO A 288 12.12 12.09 2.76
C PRO A 288 13.37 11.26 2.45
N ALA A 289 14.47 11.89 2.01
CA ALA A 289 15.74 11.23 1.72
C ALA A 289 16.38 10.57 2.96
N ASP A 290 16.09 11.09 4.16
CA ASP A 290 16.65 10.68 5.44
C ASP A 290 15.75 9.65 6.17
N LEU A 291 14.54 9.42 5.66
CA LEU A 291 13.56 8.48 6.21
C LEU A 291 13.71 7.10 5.55
N PRO A 292 14.25 6.07 6.23
CA PRO A 292 14.39 4.74 5.63
C PRO A 292 13.05 4.17 5.17
N VAL A 293 13.03 3.53 4.01
CA VAL A 293 11.84 2.75 3.59
C VAL A 293 11.68 1.55 4.51
N GLN A 294 10.49 1.38 5.06
CA GLN A 294 10.18 0.25 5.93
C GLN A 294 9.73 -0.95 5.10
N ALA A 295 10.40 -2.08 5.28
CA ALA A 295 9.92 -3.36 4.81
C ALA A 295 8.80 -3.90 5.73
N PRO A 296 7.87 -4.71 5.24
CA PRO A 296 6.87 -5.36 6.09
C PRO A 296 7.57 -6.26 7.10
N THR A 297 7.19 -6.13 8.37
CA THR A 297 7.68 -7.00 9.45
C THR A 297 6.72 -8.12 9.78
N LYS A 298 5.47 -8.01 9.31
CA LYS A 298 4.42 -8.99 9.57
C LYS A 298 3.73 -9.35 8.26
N TYR A 299 3.75 -10.66 7.95
CA TYR A 299 2.97 -11.26 6.86
C TYR A 299 1.83 -12.08 7.45
N GLU A 300 0.71 -12.08 6.76
CA GLU A 300 -0.47 -12.84 7.15
C GLU A 300 -0.79 -13.88 6.07
N LEU A 301 -0.95 -15.12 6.51
CA LEU A 301 -1.49 -16.20 5.70
C LEU A 301 -2.95 -16.38 6.08
N VAL A 302 -3.87 -16.19 5.15
CA VAL A 302 -5.31 -16.39 5.39
C VAL A 302 -5.83 -17.47 4.45
N ILE A 303 -6.52 -18.46 5.02
CA ILE A 303 -7.08 -19.58 4.27
C ILE A 303 -8.59 -19.59 4.47
N ASN A 304 -9.33 -19.61 3.36
CA ASN A 304 -10.78 -19.78 3.38
C ASN A 304 -11.11 -21.28 3.38
N LEU A 305 -11.42 -21.82 4.56
CA LEU A 305 -11.71 -23.24 4.74
C LEU A 305 -12.98 -23.69 3.99
N LYS A 306 -13.96 -22.78 3.79
CA LYS A 306 -15.17 -23.08 3.02
C LYS A 306 -14.81 -23.32 1.55
N THR A 307 -13.95 -22.46 1.01
CA THR A 307 -13.47 -22.56 -0.38
C THR A 307 -12.56 -23.79 -0.54
N ALA A 308 -11.68 -24.08 0.41
CA ALA A 308 -10.86 -25.30 0.39
C ALA A 308 -11.75 -26.56 0.33
N LYS A 309 -12.78 -26.63 1.20
CA LYS A 309 -13.73 -27.73 1.20
C LYS A 309 -14.51 -27.83 -0.12
N ALA A 310 -14.95 -26.71 -0.69
CA ALA A 310 -15.66 -26.70 -1.98
C ALA A 310 -14.81 -27.21 -3.14
N LEU A 311 -13.49 -26.97 -3.07
CA LEU A 311 -12.50 -27.48 -4.05
C LEU A 311 -12.05 -28.91 -3.76
N GLY A 312 -12.52 -29.55 -2.68
CA GLY A 312 -12.09 -30.91 -2.28
C GLY A 312 -10.63 -30.96 -1.84
N LEU A 313 -10.10 -29.87 -1.28
CA LEU A 313 -8.72 -29.78 -0.82
C LEU A 313 -8.64 -30.02 0.69
N GLU A 314 -7.68 -30.87 1.10
CA GLU A 314 -7.27 -30.98 2.49
C GLU A 314 -6.18 -29.95 2.78
N VAL A 315 -6.44 -29.06 3.75
CA VAL A 315 -5.46 -28.03 4.13
C VAL A 315 -4.41 -28.68 5.02
N PRO A 316 -3.12 -28.63 4.64
CA PRO A 316 -2.04 -29.20 5.44
C PRO A 316 -1.97 -28.58 6.85
N PRO A 317 -1.68 -29.36 7.90
CA PRO A 317 -1.53 -28.83 9.27
C PRO A 317 -0.48 -27.73 9.39
N THR A 318 0.57 -27.77 8.57
CA THR A 318 1.61 -26.75 8.48
C THR A 318 1.04 -25.39 8.09
N LEU A 319 0.14 -25.33 7.12
CA LEU A 319 -0.53 -24.10 6.70
C LEU A 319 -1.55 -23.63 7.73
N LEU A 320 -2.29 -24.56 8.37
CA LEU A 320 -3.24 -24.20 9.43
C LEU A 320 -2.53 -23.57 10.65
N ALA A 321 -1.34 -24.05 11.01
CA ALA A 321 -0.57 -23.48 12.12
C ALA A 321 -0.08 -22.05 11.87
N LEU A 322 0.07 -21.66 10.60
CA LEU A 322 0.50 -20.32 10.17
C LEU A 322 -0.66 -19.36 9.92
N SER A 323 -1.88 -19.89 9.77
CA SER A 323 -3.06 -19.12 9.46
C SER A 323 -3.85 -18.80 10.73
N PRO A 324 -4.13 -17.52 11.06
CA PRO A 324 -5.16 -17.25 12.04
C PRO A 324 -6.48 -17.84 11.53
N THR A 325 -6.99 -18.83 12.23
CA THR A 325 -8.27 -19.48 11.93
C THR A 325 -9.39 -18.43 11.89
N ARG A 326 -9.95 -18.21 10.72
CA ARG A 326 -11.20 -17.47 10.53
C ARG A 326 -12.23 -18.35 9.81
#